data_cfea8162503302274c098442a0224208
#
_entry.id   cfea8162503302274c098442a0224208
#
_cell.length_a   1.000
_cell.length_b   1.000
_cell.length_c   1.000
_cell.angle_alpha   90.00
_cell.angle_beta   90.00
_cell.angle_gamma   90.00
#
_symmetry.space_group_name_H-M   'P 1'
#
loop_
_entity.id
_entity.type
_entity.pdbx_description
1 polymer ?
#
loop_
_entity_poly.entity_id
_entity_poly.type
_entity_poly.pdbx_seq_one_letter_code
_entity_poly.pdbx_strand_id
1 'polypeptide(L)'
;MSTTTRPRLKVRFDQEIRPALKEELGLDNIMQVPRLDKIVLNSGVGRATQQASLLEGAQRDLEMITGQKPIVTRAKKSIASFKLREEQPIGVKVTLRGDRAWEFFDRLLSLAIPRIRDFRGLSPKSFDGHGNYTFGVNDQLIFPEIDYDKIDAPRGFDITIVTTAANDEQGRAFLRAYGFPFKQENR
;
A
#
# COMPACT_ATOMS: atom_id res chain seq x y z
N MET A 1 23.72 18.40 10.05
CA MET A 1 23.73 17.57 8.84
C MET A 1 22.86 16.35 9.12
N SER A 2 21.65 16.29 8.55
CA SER A 2 20.78 15.10 8.70
C SER A 2 21.44 13.95 7.94
N THR A 3 22.00 13.01 8.66
CA THR A 3 22.38 11.71 8.11
C THR A 3 21.12 11.00 7.69
N THR A 4 20.75 11.15 6.43
CA THR A 4 19.63 10.40 5.85
C THR A 4 20.05 8.94 5.79
N THR A 5 19.75 8.22 6.85
CA THR A 5 19.99 6.77 6.93
C THR A 5 19.13 6.10 5.84
N ARG A 6 19.75 5.40 4.91
CA ARG A 6 19.03 4.69 3.86
C ARG A 6 18.05 3.68 4.48
N PRO A 7 16.81 3.55 3.97
CA PRO A 7 15.84 2.58 4.48
C PRO A 7 16.41 1.15 4.49
N ARG A 8 16.19 0.43 5.59
CA ARG A 8 16.74 -0.92 5.82
C ARG A 8 16.40 -1.89 4.68
N LEU A 9 15.14 -1.92 4.23
CA LEU A 9 14.71 -2.83 3.16
C LEU A 9 15.30 -2.44 1.80
N LYS A 10 15.60 -1.16 1.55
CA LYS A 10 16.26 -0.71 0.34
C LYS A 10 17.72 -1.19 0.30
N VAL A 11 18.41 -1.11 1.43
CA VAL A 11 19.79 -1.63 1.55
C VAL A 11 19.80 -3.14 1.32
N ARG A 12 18.86 -3.87 1.95
CA ARG A 12 18.70 -5.31 1.77
C ARG A 12 18.38 -5.68 0.32
N PHE A 13 17.59 -4.84 -0.37
CA PHE A 13 17.32 -5.03 -1.80
C PHE A 13 18.61 -4.99 -2.61
N ASP A 14 19.42 -3.95 -2.45
CA ASP A 14 20.62 -3.75 -3.24
C ASP A 14 21.68 -4.83 -2.98
N GLN A 15 21.81 -5.29 -1.74
CA GLN A 15 22.87 -6.22 -1.31
C GLN A 15 22.52 -7.70 -1.49
N GLU A 16 21.28 -8.09 -1.17
CA GLU A 16 20.89 -9.50 -1.06
C GLU A 16 19.84 -9.89 -2.10
N ILE A 17 18.70 -9.16 -2.15
CA ILE A 17 17.52 -9.58 -2.89
C ILE A 17 17.73 -9.43 -4.39
N ARG A 18 18.34 -8.34 -4.83
CA ARG A 18 18.53 -8.06 -6.25
C ARG A 18 19.40 -9.09 -6.98
N PRO A 19 20.57 -9.52 -6.45
CA PRO A 19 21.31 -10.60 -7.08
C PRO A 19 20.57 -11.94 -7.03
N ALA A 20 19.93 -12.29 -5.91
CA ALA A 20 19.17 -13.53 -5.77
C ALA A 20 17.99 -13.59 -6.76
N LEU A 21 17.23 -12.51 -6.92
CA LEU A 21 16.14 -12.44 -7.90
C LEU A 21 16.62 -12.50 -9.35
N LYS A 22 17.81 -11.97 -9.64
CA LYS A 22 18.41 -12.09 -10.96
C LYS A 22 18.63 -13.56 -11.33
N GLU A 23 19.15 -14.36 -10.40
CA GLU A 23 19.39 -15.79 -10.59
C GLU A 23 18.08 -16.58 -10.64
N GLU A 24 17.14 -16.33 -9.71
CA GLU A 24 15.85 -17.02 -9.65
C GLU A 24 15.01 -16.82 -10.92
N LEU A 25 15.02 -15.60 -11.47
CA LEU A 25 14.25 -15.24 -12.65
C LEU A 25 15.01 -15.45 -13.98
N GLY A 26 16.27 -15.88 -13.94
CA GLY A 26 17.10 -16.11 -15.13
C GLY A 26 17.32 -14.87 -15.98
N LEU A 27 17.47 -13.70 -15.35
CA LEU A 27 17.58 -12.42 -16.05
C LEU A 27 19.04 -12.13 -16.45
N ASP A 28 19.25 -11.72 -17.71
CA ASP A 28 20.58 -11.40 -18.21
C ASP A 28 21.14 -10.13 -17.56
N ASN A 29 20.30 -9.11 -17.41
CA ASN A 29 20.70 -7.81 -16.89
C ASN A 29 20.13 -7.56 -15.49
N ILE A 30 20.97 -7.14 -14.56
CA ILE A 30 20.59 -6.77 -13.20
C ILE A 30 19.59 -5.59 -13.15
N MET A 31 19.52 -4.77 -14.20
CA MET A 31 18.57 -3.68 -14.30
C MET A 31 17.14 -4.13 -14.65
N GLN A 32 16.96 -5.34 -15.14
CA GLN A 32 15.65 -5.95 -15.41
C GLN A 32 15.00 -6.50 -14.15
N VAL A 33 15.76 -6.64 -13.05
CA VAL A 33 15.23 -7.13 -11.78
C VAL A 33 14.12 -6.21 -11.28
N PRO A 34 12.93 -6.75 -10.95
CA PRO A 34 11.82 -5.98 -10.45
C PRO A 34 12.18 -5.26 -9.15
N ARG A 35 11.75 -4.00 -9.03
CA ARG A 35 11.95 -3.16 -7.87
C ARG A 35 10.68 -2.45 -7.45
N LEU A 36 10.63 -1.98 -6.23
CA LEU A 36 9.54 -1.12 -5.75
C LEU A 36 9.59 0.24 -6.47
N ASP A 37 8.52 0.60 -7.17
CA ASP A 37 8.35 1.91 -7.80
C ASP A 37 7.67 2.90 -6.86
N LYS A 38 6.47 2.54 -6.39
CA LYS A 38 5.65 3.37 -5.51
C LYS A 38 4.67 2.51 -4.72
N ILE A 39 4.14 3.08 -3.63
CA ILE A 39 3.00 2.53 -2.91
C ILE A 39 1.88 3.56 -2.94
N VAL A 40 0.70 3.11 -3.26
CA VAL A 40 -0.50 3.95 -3.31
C VAL A 40 -1.47 3.48 -2.24
N LEU A 41 -1.84 4.38 -1.35
CA LEU A 41 -2.91 4.16 -0.39
C LEU A 41 -4.14 4.94 -0.85
N ASN A 42 -5.29 4.29 -0.85
CA ASN A 42 -6.56 4.91 -1.22
C ASN A 42 -7.63 4.54 -0.19
N SER A 43 -8.33 5.54 0.32
CA SER A 43 -9.50 5.34 1.17
C SER A 43 -10.74 5.94 0.51
N GLY A 44 -11.70 5.08 0.17
CA GLY A 44 -13.00 5.48 -0.35
C GLY A 44 -13.94 5.85 0.79
N VAL A 45 -14.30 7.12 0.90
CA VAL A 45 -15.23 7.62 1.93
C VAL A 45 -16.56 8.00 1.29
N GLY A 46 -17.32 7.00 0.83
CA GLY A 46 -18.61 7.23 0.16
C GLY A 46 -19.62 7.98 1.05
N ARG A 47 -19.57 7.80 2.37
CA ARG A 47 -20.41 8.53 3.33
C ARG A 47 -20.05 10.01 3.45
N ALA A 48 -18.91 10.45 2.93
CA ALA A 48 -18.51 11.86 2.92
C ALA A 48 -19.47 12.74 2.10
N THR A 49 -20.26 12.17 1.20
CA THR A 49 -21.32 12.86 0.47
C THR A 49 -22.39 13.44 1.40
N GLN A 50 -22.58 12.82 2.56
CA GLN A 50 -23.54 13.24 3.59
C GLN A 50 -22.86 13.97 4.75
N GLN A 51 -21.61 13.61 5.06
CA GLN A 51 -20.89 14.12 6.23
C GLN A 51 -19.42 14.41 5.87
N ALA A 52 -19.11 15.66 5.58
CA ALA A 52 -17.77 16.10 5.15
C ALA A 52 -16.66 15.84 6.18
N SER A 53 -17.00 15.86 7.50
CA SER A 53 -16.04 15.60 8.59
C SER A 53 -15.38 14.22 8.50
N LEU A 54 -16.08 13.22 7.92
CA LEU A 54 -15.51 11.88 7.73
C LEU A 54 -14.32 11.89 6.76
N LEU A 55 -14.34 12.81 5.79
CA LEU A 55 -13.24 12.96 4.84
C LEU A 55 -12.01 13.58 5.51
N GLU A 56 -12.21 14.57 6.37
CA GLU A 56 -11.13 15.22 7.13
C GLU A 56 -10.48 14.23 8.10
N GLY A 57 -11.29 13.37 8.74
CA GLY A 57 -10.78 12.27 9.55
C GLY A 57 -9.92 11.30 8.74
N ALA A 58 -10.39 10.84 7.57
CA ALA A 58 -9.63 9.96 6.69
C ALA A 58 -8.33 10.61 6.19
N GLN A 59 -8.36 11.93 5.94
CA GLN A 59 -7.15 12.66 5.54
C GLN A 59 -6.13 12.71 6.68
N ARG A 60 -6.55 12.99 7.92
CA ARG A 60 -5.68 12.98 9.10
C ARG A 60 -5.07 11.60 9.35
N ASP A 61 -5.89 10.54 9.28
CA ASP A 61 -5.44 9.16 9.50
C ASP A 61 -4.35 8.78 8.49
N LEU A 62 -4.59 9.02 7.19
CA LEU A 62 -3.59 8.72 6.16
C LEU A 62 -2.33 9.59 6.28
N GLU A 63 -2.46 10.84 6.69
CA GLU A 63 -1.32 11.72 6.93
C GLU A 63 -0.46 11.21 8.10
N MET A 64 -1.06 10.75 9.18
CA MET A 64 -0.36 10.15 10.32
C MET A 64 0.36 8.85 9.92
N ILE A 65 -0.32 7.97 9.18
CA ILE A 65 0.24 6.69 8.74
C ILE A 65 1.42 6.89 7.78
N THR A 66 1.30 7.84 6.85
CA THR A 66 2.26 7.97 5.73
C THR A 66 3.30 9.08 5.91
N GLY A 67 3.06 10.01 6.83
CA GLY A 67 3.87 11.21 7.00
C GLY A 67 3.81 12.17 5.79
N GLN A 68 2.82 11.99 4.91
CA GLN A 68 2.62 12.81 3.72
C GLN A 68 1.15 13.22 3.59
N LYS A 69 0.91 14.50 3.28
CA LYS A 69 -0.45 15.02 3.12
C LYS A 69 -1.18 14.33 1.96
N PRO A 70 -2.33 13.70 2.21
CA PRO A 70 -3.13 13.05 1.18
C PRO A 70 -3.80 14.06 0.23
N ILE A 71 -4.09 13.59 -0.97
CA ILE A 71 -4.88 14.33 -1.95
C ILE A 71 -6.34 13.87 -1.83
N VAL A 72 -7.27 14.82 -1.78
CA VAL A 72 -8.70 14.55 -1.86
C VAL A 72 -9.08 14.17 -3.27
N THR A 73 -9.72 13.01 -3.44
CA THR A 73 -10.22 12.52 -4.71
C THR A 73 -11.68 12.96 -4.90
N ARG A 74 -11.99 13.46 -6.10
CA ARG A 74 -13.30 13.99 -6.45
C ARG A 74 -14.00 13.11 -7.48
N ALA A 75 -15.32 13.12 -7.47
CA ALA A 75 -16.13 12.39 -8.43
C ALA A 75 -15.96 12.97 -9.84
N LYS A 76 -15.78 12.12 -10.84
CA LYS A 76 -15.64 12.52 -12.26
C LYS A 76 -16.97 12.66 -12.97
N LYS A 77 -18.05 12.09 -12.43
CA LYS A 77 -19.40 12.08 -13.02
C LYS A 77 -20.45 12.15 -11.93
N SER A 78 -21.59 12.75 -12.23
CA SER A 78 -22.77 12.73 -11.37
C SER A 78 -23.51 11.41 -11.51
N ILE A 79 -23.87 10.76 -10.38
CA ILE A 79 -24.61 9.50 -10.35
C ILE A 79 -25.77 9.66 -9.36
N ALA A 80 -27.01 9.73 -9.86
CA ALA A 80 -28.19 10.00 -9.08
C ALA A 80 -28.49 8.91 -8.02
N SER A 81 -28.27 7.62 -8.36
CA SER A 81 -28.49 6.49 -7.44
C SER A 81 -27.62 6.56 -6.19
N PHE A 82 -26.43 7.14 -6.27
CA PHE A 82 -25.52 7.32 -5.14
C PHE A 82 -25.60 8.73 -4.54
N LYS A 83 -26.51 9.57 -4.97
CA LYS A 83 -26.64 10.99 -4.57
C LYS A 83 -25.31 11.75 -4.74
N LEU A 84 -24.57 11.40 -5.77
CA LEU A 84 -23.24 11.93 -6.06
C LEU A 84 -23.31 12.95 -7.19
N ARG A 85 -22.69 14.10 -6.96
CA ARG A 85 -22.48 15.14 -7.98
C ARG A 85 -21.04 15.16 -8.45
N GLU A 86 -20.84 15.59 -9.68
CA GLU A 86 -19.50 15.85 -10.21
C GLU A 86 -18.75 16.83 -9.31
N GLU A 87 -17.41 16.69 -9.22
CA GLU A 87 -16.52 17.46 -8.35
C GLU A 87 -16.71 17.23 -6.83
N GLN A 88 -17.69 16.45 -6.40
CA GLN A 88 -17.90 16.18 -4.99
C GLN A 88 -16.76 15.31 -4.42
N PRO A 89 -16.16 15.69 -3.26
CA PRO A 89 -15.10 14.92 -2.64
C PRO A 89 -15.64 13.59 -2.08
N ILE A 90 -15.02 12.47 -2.45
CA ILE A 90 -15.50 11.11 -2.11
C ILE A 90 -14.43 10.19 -1.54
N GLY A 91 -13.19 10.62 -1.49
CA GLY A 91 -12.11 9.80 -0.98
C GLY A 91 -10.81 10.56 -0.83
N VAL A 92 -9.82 9.89 -0.31
CA VAL A 92 -8.46 10.40 -0.12
C VAL A 92 -7.44 9.40 -0.64
N LYS A 93 -6.37 9.90 -1.21
CA LYS A 93 -5.30 9.11 -1.82
C LYS A 93 -3.94 9.67 -1.47
N VAL A 94 -2.99 8.78 -1.22
CA VAL A 94 -1.58 9.14 -1.06
C VAL A 94 -0.72 8.27 -1.95
N THR A 95 0.33 8.82 -2.52
CA THR A 95 1.33 8.08 -3.31
C THR A 95 2.70 8.30 -2.71
N LEU A 96 3.30 7.22 -2.21
CA LEU A 96 4.63 7.21 -1.64
C LEU A 96 5.64 6.74 -2.68
N ARG A 97 6.79 7.43 -2.77
CA ARG A 97 7.89 7.11 -3.69
C ARG A 97 9.23 7.19 -2.98
N GLY A 98 10.25 6.58 -3.59
CA GLY A 98 11.62 6.61 -3.08
C GLY A 98 11.72 6.06 -1.65
N ASP A 99 12.49 6.73 -0.79
CA ASP A 99 12.79 6.25 0.56
C ASP A 99 11.54 6.14 1.44
N ARG A 100 10.57 7.05 1.28
CA ARG A 100 9.28 6.98 2.01
C ARG A 100 8.47 5.73 1.66
N ALA A 101 8.51 5.28 0.41
CA ALA A 101 7.85 4.02 0.02
C ALA A 101 8.52 2.81 0.69
N TRP A 102 9.85 2.80 0.77
CA TRP A 102 10.60 1.73 1.42
C TRP A 102 10.39 1.68 2.94
N GLU A 103 10.35 2.83 3.60
CA GLU A 103 10.05 2.93 5.03
C GLU A 103 8.62 2.48 5.34
N PHE A 104 7.66 2.89 4.52
CA PHE A 104 6.29 2.43 4.66
C PHE A 104 6.17 0.93 4.40
N PHE A 105 6.86 0.40 3.40
CA PHE A 105 6.89 -1.04 3.10
C PHE A 105 7.45 -1.86 4.26
N ASP A 106 8.50 -1.37 4.91
CA ASP A 106 9.07 -2.01 6.10
C ASP A 106 8.07 -2.04 7.27
N ARG A 107 7.43 -0.92 7.59
CA ARG A 107 6.40 -0.87 8.63
C ARG A 107 5.20 -1.73 8.31
N LEU A 108 4.79 -1.77 7.05
CA LEU A 108 3.70 -2.61 6.59
C LEU A 108 3.97 -4.08 6.87
N LEU A 109 5.15 -4.59 6.49
CA LEU A 109 5.53 -5.99 6.68
C LEU A 109 5.81 -6.34 8.14
N SER A 110 6.53 -5.48 8.85
CA SER A 110 7.04 -5.79 10.19
C SER A 110 6.02 -5.52 11.29
N LEU A 111 5.14 -4.53 11.13
CA LEU A 111 4.24 -4.07 12.17
C LEU A 111 2.76 -4.21 11.82
N ALA A 112 2.34 -3.74 10.64
CA ALA A 112 0.92 -3.63 10.32
C ALA A 112 0.29 -4.99 9.98
N ILE A 113 0.87 -5.76 9.07
CA ILE A 113 0.32 -7.04 8.64
C ILE A 113 0.16 -8.04 9.81
N PRO A 114 1.16 -8.22 10.73
CA PRO A 114 0.99 -9.12 11.87
C PRO A 114 -0.10 -8.70 12.85
N ARG A 115 -0.53 -7.44 12.85
CA ARG A 115 -1.59 -6.91 13.72
C ARG A 115 -2.99 -7.04 13.12
N ILE A 116 -3.13 -7.52 11.89
CA ILE A 116 -4.44 -7.79 11.29
C ILE A 116 -5.13 -8.91 12.07
N ARG A 117 -6.36 -8.66 12.52
CA ARG A 117 -7.17 -9.68 13.22
C ARG A 117 -7.44 -10.85 12.29
N ASP A 118 -7.36 -12.08 12.84
CA ASP A 118 -7.64 -13.33 12.11
C ASP A 118 -6.88 -13.46 10.79
N PHE A 119 -5.64 -12.96 10.76
CA PHE A 119 -4.81 -12.99 9.57
C PHE A 119 -4.49 -14.42 9.14
N ARG A 120 -4.93 -14.79 7.94
CA ARG A 120 -4.69 -16.11 7.32
C ARG A 120 -3.82 -16.07 6.08
N GLY A 121 -3.12 -14.96 5.87
CA GLY A 121 -2.35 -14.68 4.65
C GLY A 121 -3.15 -13.88 3.61
N LEU A 122 -2.42 -13.23 2.72
CA LEU A 122 -2.92 -12.41 1.65
C LEU A 122 -3.14 -13.23 0.38
N SER A 123 -4.17 -12.92 -0.40
CA SER A 123 -4.51 -13.66 -1.61
C SER A 123 -3.38 -13.59 -2.66
N PRO A 124 -2.89 -14.72 -3.19
CA PRO A 124 -1.90 -14.70 -4.27
C PRO A 124 -2.49 -14.27 -5.62
N LYS A 125 -3.82 -14.11 -5.72
CA LYS A 125 -4.54 -13.77 -6.96
C LYS A 125 -4.83 -12.27 -7.13
N SER A 126 -4.36 -11.43 -6.19
CA SER A 126 -4.63 -9.98 -6.19
C SER A 126 -3.59 -9.17 -6.98
N PHE A 127 -2.99 -9.78 -7.99
CA PHE A 127 -2.14 -9.12 -8.97
C PHE A 127 -2.97 -8.62 -10.16
N ASP A 128 -2.48 -7.60 -10.85
CA ASP A 128 -3.17 -6.92 -11.97
C ASP A 128 -2.75 -7.38 -13.38
N GLY A 129 -1.88 -8.40 -13.49
CA GLY A 129 -1.30 -8.84 -14.76
C GLY A 129 0.03 -8.17 -15.12
N HIS A 130 0.38 -7.10 -14.42
CA HIS A 130 1.61 -6.31 -14.63
C HIS A 130 2.54 -6.31 -13.41
N GLY A 131 2.37 -7.27 -12.51
CA GLY A 131 3.20 -7.42 -11.32
C GLY A 131 2.92 -6.41 -10.20
N ASN A 132 1.83 -5.65 -10.27
CA ASN A 132 1.38 -4.82 -9.17
C ASN A 132 0.43 -5.60 -8.27
N TYR A 133 0.52 -5.37 -6.97
CA TYR A 133 -0.25 -6.09 -5.98
C TYR A 133 -1.13 -5.16 -5.16
N THR A 134 -2.43 -5.48 -5.05
CA THR A 134 -3.39 -4.66 -4.29
C THR A 134 -4.10 -5.52 -3.25
N PHE A 135 -4.22 -5.01 -2.03
CA PHE A 135 -5.03 -5.61 -0.99
C PHE A 135 -5.71 -4.55 -0.13
N GLY A 136 -6.88 -4.91 0.41
CA GLY A 136 -7.66 -4.05 1.30
C GLY A 136 -7.33 -4.33 2.77
N VAL A 137 -7.34 -3.27 3.56
CA VAL A 137 -7.27 -3.29 5.01
C VAL A 137 -8.58 -2.72 5.55
N ASN A 138 -9.23 -3.43 6.45
CA ASN A 138 -10.54 -3.04 6.98
C ASN A 138 -10.47 -2.01 8.09
N ASP A 139 -9.31 -1.89 8.76
CA ASP A 139 -9.16 -1.07 9.95
C ASP A 139 -7.79 -0.36 9.97
N GLN A 140 -7.81 0.94 10.19
CA GLN A 140 -6.60 1.76 10.32
C GLN A 140 -5.81 1.46 11.60
N LEU A 141 -6.41 0.83 12.59
CA LEU A 141 -5.80 0.50 13.89
C LEU A 141 -4.65 -0.51 13.82
N ILE A 142 -4.46 -1.16 12.67
CA ILE A 142 -3.29 -2.03 12.47
C ILE A 142 -1.98 -1.23 12.50
N PHE A 143 -2.05 0.08 12.22
CA PHE A 143 -0.90 0.97 12.29
C PHE A 143 -0.75 1.53 13.70
N PRO A 144 0.44 1.38 14.33
CA PRO A 144 0.67 1.84 15.70
C PRO A 144 0.66 3.37 15.85
N GLU A 145 0.77 4.09 14.75
CA GLU A 145 0.73 5.55 14.70
C GLU A 145 -0.67 6.12 14.99
N ILE A 146 -1.70 5.27 14.83
CA ILE A 146 -3.10 5.65 15.06
C ILE A 146 -3.48 5.35 16.51
N ASP A 147 -3.92 6.39 17.19
CA ASP A 147 -4.41 6.32 18.57
C ASP A 147 -5.92 6.03 18.56
N TYR A 148 -6.34 4.98 19.26
CA TYR A 148 -7.73 4.55 19.34
C TYR A 148 -8.66 5.66 19.83
N ASP A 149 -8.21 6.48 20.79
CA ASP A 149 -9.03 7.52 21.42
C ASP A 149 -9.28 8.73 20.48
N LYS A 150 -8.53 8.83 19.40
CA LYS A 150 -8.62 9.97 18.44
C LYS A 150 -9.37 9.63 17.15
N ILE A 151 -9.89 8.43 17.05
CA ILE A 151 -10.58 7.96 15.84
C ILE A 151 -12.06 8.31 15.92
N ASP A 152 -12.57 8.96 14.87
CA ASP A 152 -14.01 9.24 14.74
C ASP A 152 -14.79 7.99 14.33
N ALA A 153 -14.23 7.15 13.45
CA ALA A 153 -14.82 5.91 12.95
C ALA A 153 -13.76 4.96 12.37
N PRO A 154 -13.97 3.63 12.45
CA PRO A 154 -13.13 2.69 11.73
C PRO A 154 -13.25 2.89 10.21
N ARG A 155 -12.12 2.93 9.51
CA ARG A 155 -12.03 3.13 8.06
C ARG A 155 -11.09 2.12 7.45
N GLY A 156 -11.55 1.53 6.36
CA GLY A 156 -10.71 0.72 5.50
C GLY A 156 -10.00 1.54 4.44
N PHE A 157 -8.94 0.98 3.91
CA PHE A 157 -8.23 1.52 2.76
C PHE A 157 -7.53 0.43 1.97
N ASP A 158 -7.31 0.72 0.70
CA ASP A 158 -6.60 -0.17 -0.22
C ASP A 158 -5.14 0.24 -0.29
N ILE A 159 -4.26 -0.75 -0.24
CA ILE A 159 -2.82 -0.59 -0.41
C ILE A 159 -2.43 -1.25 -1.73
N THR A 160 -1.92 -0.46 -2.66
CA THR A 160 -1.39 -0.95 -3.94
C THR A 160 0.12 -0.80 -3.95
N ILE A 161 0.82 -1.92 -4.05
CA ILE A 161 2.28 -1.97 -4.21
C ILE A 161 2.56 -2.05 -5.70
N VAL A 162 3.12 -0.99 -6.25
CA VAL A 162 3.48 -0.89 -7.67
C VAL A 162 4.96 -1.23 -7.82
N THR A 163 5.22 -2.21 -8.67
CA THR A 163 6.57 -2.67 -8.97
C THR A 163 6.95 -2.39 -10.43
N THR A 164 8.20 -2.57 -10.79
CA THR A 164 8.67 -2.52 -12.18
C THR A 164 8.68 -3.88 -12.85
N ALA A 165 8.00 -4.88 -12.28
CA ALA A 165 7.88 -6.22 -12.85
C ALA A 165 7.15 -6.19 -14.19
N ALA A 166 7.54 -7.06 -15.11
CA ALA A 166 6.88 -7.18 -16.39
C ALA A 166 5.60 -8.05 -16.34
N ASN A 167 5.54 -8.96 -15.37
CA ASN A 167 4.42 -9.89 -15.16
C ASN A 167 4.22 -10.21 -13.68
N ASP A 168 3.13 -10.91 -13.37
CA ASP A 168 2.75 -11.25 -11.99
C ASP A 168 3.72 -12.24 -11.34
N GLU A 169 4.38 -13.09 -12.11
CA GLU A 169 5.36 -14.05 -11.58
C GLU A 169 6.57 -13.33 -11.00
N GLN A 170 7.10 -12.36 -11.75
CA GLN A 170 8.19 -11.50 -11.27
C GLN A 170 7.78 -10.65 -10.07
N GLY A 171 6.56 -10.08 -10.09
CA GLY A 171 6.01 -9.33 -8.95
C GLY A 171 5.86 -10.21 -7.71
N ARG A 172 5.40 -11.45 -7.89
CA ARG A 172 5.26 -12.43 -6.79
C ARG A 172 6.61 -12.85 -6.23
N ALA A 173 7.60 -13.11 -7.09
CA ALA A 173 8.96 -13.43 -6.66
C ALA A 173 9.56 -12.28 -5.85
N PHE A 174 9.40 -11.04 -6.33
CA PHE A 174 9.82 -9.85 -5.61
C PHE A 174 9.21 -9.74 -4.20
N LEU A 175 7.89 -9.86 -4.07
CA LEU A 175 7.23 -9.78 -2.77
C LEU A 175 7.60 -10.96 -1.86
N ARG A 176 7.74 -12.17 -2.41
CA ARG A 176 8.16 -13.37 -1.67
C ARG A 176 9.57 -13.21 -1.09
N ALA A 177 10.50 -12.62 -1.82
CA ALA A 177 11.86 -12.36 -1.35
C ALA A 177 11.93 -11.47 -0.11
N TYR A 178 10.89 -10.64 0.12
CA TYR A 178 10.73 -9.85 1.37
C TYR A 178 9.98 -10.60 2.48
N GLY A 179 9.54 -11.84 2.23
CA GLY A 179 8.74 -12.58 3.19
C GLY A 179 7.28 -12.13 3.24
N PHE A 180 6.73 -11.63 2.13
CA PHE A 180 5.33 -11.22 2.07
C PHE A 180 4.42 -12.42 2.32
N PRO A 181 3.50 -12.36 3.29
CA PRO A 181 2.76 -13.51 3.77
C PRO A 181 1.59 -13.87 2.86
N PHE A 182 1.87 -14.51 1.75
CA PHE A 182 0.83 -15.06 0.89
C PHE A 182 0.17 -16.28 1.55
N LYS A 183 -1.14 -16.39 1.34
CA LYS A 183 -1.89 -17.58 1.75
C LYS A 183 -1.37 -18.79 0.95
N GLN A 184 -1.02 -19.86 1.66
CA GLN A 184 -0.69 -21.13 1.00
C GLN A 184 -1.95 -21.67 0.33
N GLU A 185 -1.91 -21.94 -0.97
CA GLU A 185 -2.95 -22.70 -1.63
C GLU A 185 -2.84 -24.14 -1.11
N ASN A 186 -3.78 -24.54 -0.26
CA ASN A 186 -3.93 -25.95 0.06
C ASN A 186 -4.24 -26.68 -1.26
N ARG A 187 -3.33 -27.55 -1.66
CA ARG A 187 -3.57 -28.52 -2.74
C ARG A 187 -4.67 -29.48 -2.36
#